data_1f0d4c3ea8cafebb0b32e73db0b5e64b
#
_entry.id   1f0d4c3ea8cafebb0b32e73db0b5e64b
#
_cell.length_a   1.000
_cell.length_b   1.000
_cell.length_c   1.000
_cell.angle_alpha   90.00
_cell.angle_beta   90.00
_cell.angle_gamma   90.00
#
_symmetry.space_group_name_H-M   'P 1'
#
loop_
_entity.id
_entity.type
_entity.pdbx_description
1 polymer ?
#
loop_
_entity_poly.entity_id
_entity_poly.type
_entity_poly.pdbx_seq_one_letter_code
_entity_poly.pdbx_strand_id
1 'polypeptide(L)'
;MAHEHDHEHDHTHEHEHEHTHDHEHDHEHTHPHGYAHFHAPEEKKRQLNRISRVIGHLQHVKKMIEADEDCADVLTQLSATRSAITGLGKEIMNEHIRHCISHAIEEGDMEAVEEFQKAIEKFF
;
A
#
# COMPACT_ATOMS: atom_id res chain seq x y z
N MET A 1 -4.21 -31.21 -57.00
CA MET A 1 -4.05 -29.81 -57.40
C MET A 1 -3.71 -29.00 -56.17
N ALA A 2 -2.48 -28.66 -56.03
CA ALA A 2 -1.95 -27.89 -54.94
C ALA A 2 -2.21 -26.41 -55.16
N HIS A 3 -2.66 -25.69 -54.13
CA HIS A 3 -2.53 -24.26 -54.08
C HIS A 3 -1.77 -23.88 -52.79
N GLU A 4 -0.48 -23.65 -52.99
CA GLU A 4 0.36 -22.91 -52.06
C GLU A 4 -0.07 -21.44 -52.09
N HIS A 5 -0.35 -20.86 -50.93
CA HIS A 5 -0.35 -19.41 -50.73
C HIS A 5 0.65 -19.08 -49.62
N ASP A 6 1.80 -18.69 -50.10
CA ASP A 6 2.87 -18.04 -49.39
C ASP A 6 2.43 -16.59 -49.10
N HIS A 7 2.31 -16.21 -47.84
CA HIS A 7 2.21 -14.81 -47.40
C HIS A 7 3.29 -14.53 -46.39
N GLU A 8 4.45 -14.13 -46.89
CA GLU A 8 5.45 -13.42 -46.13
C GLU A 8 4.88 -12.03 -45.80
N HIS A 9 4.64 -11.74 -44.51
CA HIS A 9 4.48 -10.39 -44.00
C HIS A 9 5.67 -10.06 -43.10
N ASP A 10 6.67 -9.45 -43.72
CA ASP A 10 7.76 -8.76 -43.07
C ASP A 10 7.21 -7.42 -42.52
N HIS A 11 7.07 -7.29 -41.19
CA HIS A 11 6.81 -6.04 -40.52
C HIS A 11 7.91 -5.74 -39.49
N THR A 12 8.98 -5.16 -40.02
CA THR A 12 9.99 -4.47 -39.25
C THR A 12 9.38 -3.14 -38.77
N HIS A 13 8.93 -3.07 -37.53
CA HIS A 13 8.65 -1.82 -36.84
C HIS A 13 9.76 -1.52 -35.85
N GLU A 14 10.73 -0.75 -36.33
CA GLU A 14 11.65 -0.04 -35.45
C GLU A 14 10.88 1.14 -34.83
N HIS A 15 10.53 1.04 -33.56
CA HIS A 15 10.10 2.18 -32.75
C HIS A 15 11.21 2.51 -31.76
N GLU A 16 12.07 3.40 -32.15
CA GLU A 16 12.91 4.14 -31.22
C GLU A 16 12.03 5.14 -30.49
N HIS A 17 11.66 4.83 -29.25
CA HIS A 17 11.11 5.81 -28.34
C HIS A 17 12.16 6.19 -27.31
N GLU A 18 12.92 7.20 -27.64
CA GLU A 18 13.70 7.95 -26.66
C GLU A 18 12.73 8.76 -25.81
N HIS A 19 12.34 8.23 -24.66
CA HIS A 19 11.66 8.99 -23.62
C HIS A 19 12.65 9.36 -22.52
N THR A 20 13.35 10.45 -22.73
CA THR A 20 14.03 11.17 -21.66
C THR A 20 12.97 11.89 -20.84
N HIS A 21 12.41 11.24 -19.82
CA HIS A 21 11.65 11.91 -18.78
C HIS A 21 12.57 12.18 -17.60
N ASP A 22 13.24 13.32 -17.70
CA ASP A 22 13.91 13.96 -16.59
C ASP A 22 12.81 14.65 -15.75
N HIS A 23 12.25 13.94 -14.78
CA HIS A 23 11.37 14.51 -13.78
C HIS A 23 12.10 14.51 -12.45
N GLU A 24 12.98 15.49 -12.31
CA GLU A 24 13.41 15.95 -10.99
C GLU A 24 12.21 16.59 -10.30
N HIS A 25 11.39 15.79 -9.63
CA HIS A 25 10.45 16.28 -8.63
C HIS A 25 11.11 16.17 -7.27
N ASP A 26 11.94 17.13 -6.99
CA ASP A 26 12.45 17.41 -5.66
C ASP A 26 11.29 17.98 -4.82
N HIS A 27 10.47 17.10 -4.26
CA HIS A 27 9.49 17.48 -3.26
C HIS A 27 10.11 17.29 -1.89
N GLU A 28 10.90 18.28 -1.50
CA GLU A 28 11.33 18.46 -0.13
C GLU A 28 10.11 18.73 0.77
N HIS A 29 9.44 17.67 1.19
CA HIS A 29 8.46 17.77 2.27
C HIS A 29 9.20 17.73 3.60
N THR A 30 9.71 18.88 4.01
CA THR A 30 10.19 19.09 5.37
C THR A 30 9.02 19.03 6.33
N HIS A 31 8.78 17.86 6.90
CA HIS A 31 7.90 17.75 8.06
C HIS A 31 8.56 18.42 9.26
N PRO A 32 7.81 19.18 10.11
CA PRO A 32 8.37 19.95 11.20
C PRO A 32 9.08 19.14 12.29
N HIS A 33 9.06 17.81 12.20
CA HIS A 33 9.69 16.90 13.17
C HIS A 33 10.89 16.12 12.61
N GLY A 34 11.54 16.57 11.57
CA GLY A 34 12.92 16.23 11.20
C GLY A 34 13.22 14.78 10.75
N TYR A 35 12.26 13.87 10.77
CA TYR A 35 12.49 12.48 10.34
C TYR A 35 11.73 12.18 9.04
N ALA A 36 12.49 11.90 7.98
CA ALA A 36 11.91 11.34 6.77
C ALA A 36 11.33 9.94 7.09
N HIS A 37 10.04 9.75 6.88
CA HIS A 37 9.43 8.43 6.95
C HIS A 37 9.98 7.59 5.79
N PHE A 38 10.91 6.69 6.12
CA PHE A 38 11.48 5.78 5.16
C PHE A 38 10.72 4.46 5.21
N HIS A 39 10.05 4.12 4.11
CA HIS A 39 9.48 2.80 3.88
C HIS A 39 10.32 2.11 2.82
N ALA A 40 10.86 0.92 3.13
CA ALA A 40 11.50 0.10 2.12
C ALA A 40 10.50 -0.20 0.99
N PRO A 41 10.89 -0.13 -0.30
CA PRO A 41 9.96 -0.28 -1.42
C PRO A 41 9.14 -1.57 -1.38
N GLU A 42 9.71 -2.67 -0.91
CA GLU A 42 9.03 -3.96 -0.78
C GLU A 42 8.01 -3.97 0.36
N GLU A 43 8.33 -3.35 1.50
CA GLU A 43 7.41 -3.19 2.63
C GLU A 43 6.23 -2.31 2.26
N LYS A 44 6.49 -1.21 1.59
CA LYS A 44 5.45 -0.31 1.06
C LYS A 44 4.52 -1.04 0.09
N LYS A 45 5.07 -1.80 -0.85
CA LYS A 45 4.28 -2.59 -1.80
C LYS A 45 3.39 -3.61 -1.10
N ARG A 46 3.92 -4.30 -0.10
CA ARG A 46 3.16 -5.28 0.70
C ARG A 46 2.01 -4.61 1.46
N GLN A 47 2.24 -3.47 2.06
CA GLN A 47 1.21 -2.70 2.77
C GLN A 47 0.12 -2.19 1.81
N LEU A 48 0.50 -1.66 0.65
CA LEU A 48 -0.44 -1.23 -0.37
C LEU A 48 -1.28 -2.39 -0.93
N ASN A 49 -0.70 -3.56 -1.12
CA ASN A 49 -1.44 -4.75 -1.53
C ASN A 49 -2.43 -5.21 -0.45
N ARG A 50 -2.06 -5.12 0.81
CA ARG A 50 -2.95 -5.45 1.93
C ARG A 50 -4.12 -4.48 2.02
N ILE A 51 -3.87 -3.18 1.92
CA ILE A 51 -4.96 -2.20 1.96
C ILE A 51 -5.88 -2.32 0.75
N SER A 52 -5.36 -2.65 -0.42
CA SER A 52 -6.17 -2.91 -1.61
C SER A 52 -7.12 -4.10 -1.42
N ARG A 53 -6.68 -5.16 -0.74
CA ARG A 53 -7.56 -6.29 -0.38
C ARG A 53 -8.65 -5.88 0.60
N VAL A 54 -8.33 -5.06 1.59
CA VAL A 54 -9.31 -4.51 2.54
C VAL A 54 -10.36 -3.68 1.82
N ILE A 55 -9.94 -2.81 0.89
CA ILE A 55 -10.85 -2.00 0.08
C ILE A 55 -11.79 -2.89 -0.75
N GLY A 56 -11.26 -3.91 -1.43
CA GLY A 56 -12.06 -4.86 -2.20
C GLY A 56 -13.04 -5.63 -1.31
N HIS A 57 -12.63 -6.02 -0.11
CA HIS A 57 -13.49 -6.69 0.85
C HIS A 57 -14.64 -5.78 1.34
N LEU A 58 -14.34 -4.52 1.63
CA LEU A 58 -15.37 -3.54 2.02
C LEU A 58 -16.36 -3.26 0.87
N GLN A 59 -15.90 -3.23 -0.36
CA GLN A 59 -16.78 -3.12 -1.53
C GLN A 59 -17.71 -4.32 -1.64
N HIS A 60 -17.23 -5.53 -1.34
CA HIS A 60 -18.07 -6.72 -1.27
C HIS A 60 -19.12 -6.63 -0.16
N VAL A 61 -18.73 -6.19 1.03
CA VAL A 61 -19.67 -5.97 2.14
C VAL A 61 -20.75 -4.95 1.78
N LYS A 62 -20.37 -3.88 1.09
CA LYS A 62 -21.33 -2.89 0.58
C LYS A 62 -22.38 -3.52 -0.32
N LYS A 63 -21.98 -4.39 -1.24
CA LYS A 63 -22.90 -5.12 -2.13
C LYS A 63 -23.81 -6.07 -1.36
N MET A 64 -23.30 -6.73 -0.33
CA MET A 64 -24.10 -7.60 0.55
C MET A 64 -25.22 -6.79 1.23
N ILE A 65 -24.91 -5.60 1.73
CA ILE A 65 -25.91 -4.71 2.36
C ILE A 65 -26.93 -4.22 1.32
N GLU A 66 -26.48 -3.83 0.14
CA GLU A 66 -27.37 -3.41 -0.96
C GLU A 66 -28.31 -4.53 -1.42
N ALA A 67 -27.88 -5.78 -1.32
CA ALA A 67 -28.66 -6.98 -1.66
C ALA A 67 -29.51 -7.52 -0.50
N ASP A 68 -29.56 -6.82 0.64
CA ASP A 68 -30.28 -7.25 1.84
C ASP A 68 -29.91 -8.68 2.32
N GLU A 69 -28.60 -9.02 2.19
CA GLU A 69 -28.11 -10.30 2.66
C GLU A 69 -28.20 -10.44 4.19
N ASP A 70 -28.13 -11.67 4.68
CA ASP A 70 -28.24 -11.97 6.10
C ASP A 70 -27.23 -11.19 6.94
N CYS A 71 -27.69 -10.55 8.02
CA CYS A 71 -26.87 -9.73 8.88
C CYS A 71 -25.73 -10.50 9.55
N ALA A 72 -25.91 -11.79 9.85
CA ALA A 72 -24.84 -12.61 10.42
C ALA A 72 -23.69 -12.80 9.42
N ASP A 73 -24.02 -12.98 8.14
CA ASP A 73 -23.02 -13.08 7.08
C ASP A 73 -22.27 -11.75 6.89
N VAL A 74 -22.99 -10.64 6.87
CA VAL A 74 -22.40 -9.29 6.81
C VAL A 74 -21.45 -9.05 7.98
N LEU A 75 -21.87 -9.36 9.20
CA LEU A 75 -21.02 -9.21 10.40
C LEU A 75 -19.79 -10.11 10.36
N THR A 76 -19.92 -11.32 9.83
CA THR A 76 -18.78 -12.23 9.65
C THR A 76 -17.74 -11.63 8.70
N GLN A 77 -18.18 -11.05 7.59
CA GLN A 77 -17.30 -10.38 6.64
C GLN A 77 -16.65 -9.13 7.23
N LEU A 78 -17.38 -8.33 7.98
CA LEU A 78 -16.83 -7.16 8.68
C LEU A 78 -15.81 -7.56 9.75
N SER A 79 -16.05 -8.65 10.46
CA SER A 79 -15.09 -9.20 11.43
C SER A 79 -13.78 -9.61 10.78
N ALA A 80 -13.84 -10.27 9.62
CA ALA A 80 -12.66 -10.63 8.84
C ALA A 80 -11.89 -9.38 8.36
N THR A 81 -12.61 -8.35 7.91
CA THR A 81 -12.02 -7.07 7.50
C THR A 81 -11.32 -6.37 8.67
N ARG A 82 -11.96 -6.34 9.83
CA ARG A 82 -11.36 -5.79 11.05
C ARG A 82 -10.06 -6.49 11.42
N SER A 83 -10.02 -7.81 11.34
CA SER A 83 -8.81 -8.60 11.61
C SER A 83 -7.69 -8.27 10.61
N ALA A 84 -8.02 -8.09 9.33
CA ALA A 84 -7.06 -7.69 8.30
C ALA A 84 -6.49 -6.29 8.56
N ILE A 85 -7.32 -5.34 8.97
CA ILE A 85 -6.89 -3.98 9.35
C ILE A 85 -5.98 -4.02 10.56
N THR A 86 -6.33 -4.79 11.57
CA THR A 86 -5.50 -4.96 12.78
C THR A 86 -4.13 -5.55 12.43
N GLY A 87 -4.08 -6.56 11.57
CA GLY A 87 -2.83 -7.16 11.10
C GLY A 87 -1.94 -6.17 10.33
N LEU A 88 -2.55 -5.36 9.46
CA LEU A 88 -1.83 -4.29 8.75
C LEU A 88 -1.29 -3.23 9.71
N GLY A 89 -2.09 -2.81 10.69
CA GLY A 89 -1.66 -1.85 11.71
C GLY A 89 -0.47 -2.34 12.53
N LYS A 90 -0.47 -3.61 12.92
CA LYS A 90 0.68 -4.25 13.61
C LYS A 90 1.94 -4.27 12.76
N GLU A 91 1.81 -4.55 11.46
CA GLU A 91 2.95 -4.52 10.54
C GLU A 91 3.54 -3.11 10.41
N ILE A 92 2.69 -2.11 10.22
CA ILE A 92 3.11 -0.70 10.13
C ILE A 92 3.76 -0.25 11.44
N MET A 93 3.20 -0.61 12.58
CA MET A 93 3.76 -0.31 13.90
C MET A 93 5.15 -0.90 14.06
N ASN A 94 5.34 -2.18 13.73
CA ASN A 94 6.62 -2.87 13.86
C ASN A 94 7.69 -2.26 12.94
N GLU A 95 7.32 -1.90 11.72
CA GLU A 95 8.21 -1.22 10.78
C GLU A 95 8.63 0.15 11.32
N HIS A 96 7.68 0.93 11.84
CA HIS A 96 7.95 2.24 12.40
C HIS A 96 8.86 2.18 13.62
N ILE A 97 8.69 1.19 14.49
CA ILE A 97 9.60 0.93 15.61
C ILE A 97 11.02 0.66 15.11
N ARG A 98 11.18 -0.20 14.11
CA ARG A 98 12.51 -0.57 13.59
C ARG A 98 13.23 0.60 12.92
N HIS A 99 12.53 1.42 12.14
CA HIS A 99 13.16 2.42 11.27
C HIS A 99 13.13 3.85 11.80
N CYS A 100 12.10 4.23 12.55
CA CYS A 100 11.90 5.61 12.98
C CYS A 100 12.08 5.80 14.48
N ILE A 101 11.47 4.95 15.30
CA ILE A 101 11.49 5.13 16.77
C ILE A 101 12.85 4.80 17.37
N SER A 102 13.53 3.78 16.89
CA SER A 102 14.89 3.48 17.33
C SER A 102 15.83 4.67 17.11
N HIS A 103 15.72 5.32 15.96
CA HIS A 103 16.50 6.51 15.64
C HIS A 103 16.12 7.72 16.52
N ALA A 104 14.82 7.93 16.74
CA ALA A 104 14.33 9.00 17.63
C ALA A 104 14.85 8.83 19.07
N ILE A 105 14.91 7.64 19.59
CA ILE A 105 15.47 7.33 20.93
C ILE A 105 16.96 7.66 20.97
N GLU A 106 17.72 7.25 19.95
CA GLU A 106 19.16 7.52 19.86
C GLU A 106 19.47 9.02 19.82
N GLU A 107 18.63 9.81 19.18
CA GLU A 107 18.77 11.29 19.09
C GLU A 107 18.12 12.05 20.24
N GLY A 108 17.42 11.37 21.13
CA GLY A 108 16.73 11.98 22.27
C GLY A 108 15.45 12.73 21.90
N ASP A 109 14.86 12.44 20.75
CA ASP A 109 13.58 13.00 20.31
C ASP A 109 12.40 12.28 21.00
N MET A 110 12.16 12.66 22.24
CA MET A 110 11.08 12.06 23.04
C MET A 110 9.69 12.49 22.58
N GLU A 111 9.56 13.60 21.89
CA GLU A 111 8.28 14.05 21.33
C GLU A 111 7.77 13.08 20.25
N ALA A 112 8.65 12.64 19.34
CA ALA A 112 8.31 11.65 18.33
C ALA A 112 7.90 10.31 18.96
N VAL A 113 8.53 9.89 20.04
CA VAL A 113 8.19 8.68 20.79
C VAL A 113 6.80 8.79 21.42
N GLU A 114 6.48 9.92 22.04
CA GLU A 114 5.18 10.17 22.67
C GLU A 114 4.04 10.24 21.63
N GLU A 115 4.26 10.88 20.50
CA GLU A 115 3.29 10.93 19.40
C GLU A 115 2.96 9.53 18.86
N PHE A 116 3.98 8.71 18.70
CA PHE A 116 3.79 7.33 18.25
C PHE A 116 3.04 6.49 19.29
N GLN A 117 3.37 6.66 20.56
CA GLN A 117 2.66 5.98 21.67
C GLN A 117 1.17 6.33 21.68
N LYS A 118 0.83 7.60 21.49
CA LYS A 118 -0.56 8.05 21.37
C LYS A 118 -1.28 7.44 20.17
N ALA A 119 -0.58 7.30 19.03
CA ALA A 119 -1.14 6.65 17.84
C ALA A 119 -1.43 5.17 18.08
N ILE A 120 -0.56 4.45 18.79
CA ILE A 120 -0.78 3.06 19.19
C ILE A 120 -2.02 2.94 20.08
N GLU A 121 -2.16 3.80 21.09
CA GLU A 121 -3.31 3.80 22.01
C GLU A 121 -4.63 4.02 21.27
N LYS A 122 -4.66 4.87 20.26
CA LYS A 122 -5.86 5.10 19.44
C LYS A 122 -6.19 3.92 18.53
N PHE A 123 -5.19 3.19 18.08
CA PHE A 123 -5.40 2.08 17.15
C PHE A 123 -5.82 0.79 17.86
N PHE A 124 -5.27 0.52 18.99
CA PHE A 124 -5.57 -0.65 19.83
C PHE A 124 -6.45 -0.27 21.02
#